data_23ce128b3dd7ef797f562f664e9353a4
#
_entry.id   23ce128b3dd7ef797f562f664e9353a4
#
_cell.length_a   1.000
_cell.length_b   1.000
_cell.length_c   1.000
_cell.angle_alpha   90.00
_cell.angle_beta   90.00
_cell.angle_gamma   90.00
#
_symmetry.space_group_name_H-M   'P 1'
#
loop_
_entity.id
_entity.type
_entity.pdbx_description
1 polymer ?
#
loop_
_entity_poly.entity_id
_entity_poly.type
_entity_poly.pdbx_seq_one_letter_code
_entity_poly.pdbx_strand_id
1 'polypeptide(L)'
;EVLEDGQEVTIATGGRGGWGNIHFKTSVNQAPERALPGLPGQEYRARLELKIIADVGLLGFPNAGKSSILSCVSQAKPKVASYPFTTLNPIVGTIEYPDHSQIKMADVPGIIEGAATGVGLGIAFLKHIARSRVLLYVIDMAGTDNREPWDDYRILRGEIDQHDPEL
;
A
#
# COMPACT_ATOMS: atom_id res chain seq x y z
N GLU A 1 -1.42 -9.46 9.10
CA GLU A 1 -0.96 -8.20 8.51
C GLU A 1 0.28 -7.74 9.25
N VAL A 2 1.30 -7.27 8.52
CA VAL A 2 2.54 -6.74 9.10
C VAL A 2 2.44 -5.22 8.95
N LEU A 3 2.41 -4.50 10.06
CA LEU A 3 2.11 -3.06 10.09
C LEU A 3 3.33 -2.22 10.52
N GLU A 4 4.27 -2.82 11.25
CA GLU A 4 5.41 -2.10 11.83
C GLU A 4 6.72 -2.55 11.18
N ASP A 5 7.67 -1.63 11.09
CA ASP A 5 9.03 -1.94 10.63
C ASP A 5 9.72 -2.86 11.64
N GLY A 6 10.33 -3.94 11.14
CA GLY A 6 10.95 -4.97 11.98
C GLY A 6 9.97 -5.97 12.61
N GLN A 7 8.67 -5.87 12.35
CA GLN A 7 7.71 -6.86 12.83
C GLN A 7 7.93 -8.22 12.15
N GLU A 8 8.10 -9.26 12.95
CA GLU A 8 8.26 -10.64 12.47
C GLU A 8 6.98 -11.44 12.70
N VAL A 9 6.56 -12.17 11.68
CA VAL A 9 5.41 -13.08 11.76
C VAL A 9 5.81 -14.46 11.28
N THR A 10 5.71 -15.43 12.16
CA THR A 10 5.93 -16.84 11.81
C THR A 10 4.76 -17.38 11.01
N ILE A 11 4.97 -17.68 9.74
CA ILE A 11 3.93 -18.21 8.83
C ILE A 11 3.95 -19.73 8.71
N ALA A 12 5.07 -20.37 9.04
CA ALA A 12 5.20 -21.82 9.02
C ALA A 12 6.17 -22.29 10.11
N THR A 13 5.90 -23.41 10.72
CA THR A 13 6.77 -24.03 11.73
C THR A 13 7.46 -25.25 11.15
N GLY A 14 8.74 -25.41 11.48
CA GLY A 14 9.50 -26.59 11.13
C GLY A 14 8.96 -27.86 11.81
N GLY A 15 9.17 -28.99 11.19
CA GLY A 15 8.82 -30.28 11.78
C GLY A 15 9.74 -30.64 12.95
N ARG A 16 9.24 -31.48 13.84
CA ARG A 16 10.07 -32.00 14.94
C ARG A 16 11.13 -32.95 14.40
N GLY A 17 12.38 -32.77 14.80
CA GLY A 17 13.47 -33.69 14.47
C GLY A 17 13.20 -35.11 14.93
N GLY A 18 13.69 -36.07 14.19
CA GLY A 18 13.63 -37.49 14.54
C GLY A 18 14.59 -37.87 15.65
N TRP A 19 14.48 -39.08 16.11
CA TRP A 19 15.41 -39.65 17.08
C TRP A 19 16.49 -40.44 16.35
N GLY A 20 17.72 -40.00 16.51
CA GLY A 20 18.87 -40.74 16.01
C GLY A 20 19.10 -42.05 16.76
N ASN A 21 19.97 -42.92 16.22
CA ASN A 21 20.24 -44.24 16.73
C ASN A 21 20.76 -44.27 18.18
N ILE A 22 21.39 -43.21 18.65
CA ILE A 22 21.90 -43.09 20.02
C ILE A 22 20.80 -43.25 21.08
N HIS A 23 19.57 -42.80 20.78
CA HIS A 23 18.42 -42.93 21.68
C HIS A 23 17.94 -44.37 21.85
N PHE A 24 18.36 -45.30 20.98
CA PHE A 24 18.00 -46.69 21.03
C PHE A 24 19.15 -47.61 21.54
N LYS A 25 20.21 -46.97 22.04
CA LYS A 25 21.34 -47.67 22.63
C LYS A 25 20.94 -48.39 23.91
N THR A 26 21.33 -49.65 24.02
CA THR A 26 21.12 -50.46 25.23
C THR A 26 22.47 -51.06 25.67
N SER A 27 22.51 -51.67 26.86
CA SER A 27 23.70 -52.35 27.37
C SER A 27 24.15 -53.53 26.49
N VAL A 28 23.22 -54.13 25.76
CA VAL A 28 23.49 -55.29 24.87
C VAL A 28 23.77 -54.83 23.44
N ASN A 29 23.09 -53.81 22.95
CA ASN A 29 23.29 -53.24 21.62
C ASN A 29 23.76 -51.79 21.75
N GLN A 30 25.06 -51.59 21.65
CA GLN A 30 25.67 -50.27 21.82
C GLN A 30 25.72 -49.44 20.53
N ALA A 31 25.45 -50.04 19.37
CA ALA A 31 25.44 -49.38 18.07
C ALA A 31 24.19 -49.80 17.26
N PRO A 32 22.97 -49.42 17.72
CA PRO A 32 21.76 -49.78 17.00
C PRO A 32 21.69 -49.05 15.65
N GLU A 33 21.19 -49.74 14.63
CA GLU A 33 20.92 -49.15 13.30
C GLU A 33 19.55 -48.46 13.22
N ARG A 34 18.74 -48.61 14.28
CA ARG A 34 17.39 -48.03 14.34
C ARG A 34 17.44 -46.50 14.57
N ALA A 35 16.73 -45.78 13.75
CA ALA A 35 16.42 -44.35 13.95
C ALA A 35 14.94 -44.08 13.65
N LEU A 36 14.40 -43.03 14.20
CA LEU A 36 13.06 -42.54 13.84
C LEU A 36 13.21 -41.29 12.96
N PRO A 37 12.53 -41.24 11.81
CA PRO A 37 12.53 -40.05 10.98
C PRO A 37 11.88 -38.89 11.71
N GLY A 38 12.25 -37.68 11.35
CA GLY A 38 11.56 -36.47 11.80
C GLY A 38 10.15 -36.36 11.23
N LEU A 39 9.37 -35.47 11.80
CA LEU A 39 8.06 -35.10 11.28
C LEU A 39 8.22 -34.01 10.22
N PRO A 40 7.40 -34.03 9.16
CA PRO A 40 7.41 -32.96 8.17
C PRO A 40 7.03 -31.62 8.83
N GLY A 41 7.62 -30.54 8.34
CA GLY A 41 7.22 -29.19 8.70
C GLY A 41 5.91 -28.80 8.03
N GLN A 42 5.41 -27.62 8.39
CA GLN A 42 4.26 -27.02 7.73
C GLN A 42 4.70 -26.42 6.39
N GLU A 43 3.91 -26.65 5.35
CA GLU A 43 4.10 -26.06 4.02
C GLU A 43 2.89 -25.17 3.70
N TYR A 44 3.18 -23.92 3.30
CA TYR A 44 2.18 -22.96 2.89
C TYR A 44 2.57 -22.29 1.58
N ARG A 45 1.56 -22.02 0.77
CA ARG A 45 1.72 -21.07 -0.34
C ARG A 45 1.19 -19.72 0.13
N ALA A 46 2.08 -18.75 0.29
CA ALA A 46 1.72 -17.39 0.69
C ALA A 46 1.70 -16.47 -0.53
N ARG A 47 0.72 -15.56 -0.56
CA ARG A 47 0.71 -14.40 -1.45
C ARG A 47 1.03 -13.19 -0.60
N LEU A 48 2.12 -12.52 -0.94
CA LEU A 48 2.48 -11.25 -0.31
C LEU A 48 1.85 -10.11 -1.13
N GLU A 49 1.19 -9.21 -0.44
CA GLU A 49 0.55 -8.03 -1.04
C GLU A 49 1.05 -6.79 -0.31
N LEU A 50 1.80 -5.94 -1.04
CA LEU A 50 2.23 -4.65 -0.54
C LEU A 50 1.13 -3.63 -0.80
N LYS A 51 0.53 -3.09 0.28
CA LYS A 51 -0.62 -2.17 0.19
C LYS A 51 -0.26 -0.70 0.01
N ILE A 52 1.00 -0.34 -0.04
CA ILE A 52 1.45 1.04 -0.26
C ILE A 52 1.41 1.36 -1.75
N ILE A 53 0.72 2.44 -2.12
CA ILE A 53 0.62 2.89 -3.51
C ILE A 53 1.69 3.95 -3.80
N ALA A 54 1.80 4.96 -2.93
CA ALA A 54 2.71 6.08 -3.07
C ALA A 54 3.06 6.69 -1.71
N ASP A 55 4.12 7.48 -1.66
CA ASP A 55 4.45 8.27 -0.47
C ASP A 55 3.54 9.49 -0.37
N VAL A 56 3.21 10.10 -1.52
CA VAL A 56 2.33 11.26 -1.62
C VAL A 56 1.14 10.96 -2.53
N GLY A 57 -0.07 11.12 -2.03
CA GLY A 57 -1.31 11.06 -2.79
C GLY A 57 -1.79 12.47 -3.17
N LEU A 58 -2.06 12.71 -4.46
CA LEU A 58 -2.66 13.97 -4.91
C LEU A 58 -4.18 13.93 -4.77
N LEU A 59 -4.72 14.91 -4.08
CA LEU A 59 -6.14 15.08 -3.83
C LEU A 59 -6.61 16.43 -4.37
N GLY A 60 -7.65 16.45 -5.16
CA GLY A 60 -8.17 17.67 -5.75
C GLY A 60 -9.25 17.38 -6.78
N PHE A 61 -10.05 18.39 -7.10
CA PHE A 61 -11.11 18.29 -8.09
C PHE A 61 -10.57 18.02 -9.51
N PRO A 62 -11.37 17.52 -10.45
CA PRO A 62 -10.99 17.48 -11.86
C PRO A 62 -10.46 18.85 -12.30
N ASN A 63 -9.50 18.86 -13.19
CA ASN A 63 -8.87 20.05 -13.76
C ASN A 63 -8.12 20.96 -12.75
N ALA A 64 -8.03 20.61 -11.46
CA ALA A 64 -7.28 21.39 -10.46
C ALA A 64 -5.74 21.38 -10.70
N GLY A 65 -5.23 20.65 -11.70
CA GLY A 65 -3.82 20.65 -12.05
C GLY A 65 -3.00 19.50 -11.49
N LYS A 66 -3.59 18.48 -10.87
CA LYS A 66 -2.89 17.32 -10.26
C LYS A 66 -1.91 16.64 -11.22
N SER A 67 -2.39 16.24 -12.39
CA SER A 67 -1.57 15.58 -13.41
C SER A 67 -0.51 16.49 -14.00
N SER A 68 -0.75 17.80 -14.04
CA SER A 68 0.24 18.80 -14.46
C SER A 68 1.36 18.90 -13.44
N ILE A 69 1.05 18.98 -12.14
CA ILE A 69 2.04 18.96 -11.07
C ILE A 69 2.86 17.68 -11.16
N LEU A 70 2.19 16.51 -11.24
CA LEU A 70 2.87 15.23 -11.33
C LEU A 70 3.83 15.16 -12.52
N SER A 71 3.43 15.69 -13.67
CA SER A 71 4.28 15.72 -14.88
C SER A 71 5.46 16.67 -14.76
N CYS A 72 5.31 17.76 -14.02
CA CYS A 72 6.39 18.74 -13.81
C CYS A 72 7.46 18.23 -12.83
N VAL A 73 7.05 17.53 -11.77
CA VAL A 73 7.98 17.12 -10.71
C VAL A 73 8.59 15.73 -10.94
N SER A 74 7.98 14.92 -11.80
CA SER A 74 8.48 13.59 -12.10
C SER A 74 9.62 13.64 -13.12
N GLN A 75 10.73 12.99 -12.85
CA GLN A 75 11.86 12.91 -13.78
C GLN A 75 11.54 12.10 -15.05
N ALA A 76 10.74 11.06 -14.93
CA ALA A 76 10.25 10.27 -16.03
C ALA A 76 8.76 10.59 -16.29
N LYS A 77 8.28 10.35 -17.52
CA LYS A 77 6.84 10.48 -17.80
C LYS A 77 6.05 9.62 -16.81
N PRO A 78 5.07 10.21 -16.09
CA PRO A 78 4.21 9.46 -15.20
C PRO A 78 3.57 8.27 -15.92
N LYS A 79 3.49 7.13 -15.23
CA LYS A 79 2.96 5.91 -15.81
C LYS A 79 1.67 5.50 -15.10
N VAL A 80 0.72 5.03 -15.89
CA VAL A 80 -0.46 4.37 -15.35
C VAL A 80 -0.02 3.05 -14.72
N ALA A 81 -0.28 2.90 -13.44
CA ALA A 81 0.06 1.69 -12.69
C ALA A 81 -1.21 0.88 -12.40
N SER A 82 -1.16 -0.42 -12.72
CA SER A 82 -2.24 -1.35 -12.39
C SER A 82 -1.92 -2.06 -11.09
N TYR A 83 -2.66 -1.76 -10.04
CA TYR A 83 -2.55 -2.47 -8.77
C TYR A 83 -3.71 -3.46 -8.64
N PRO A 84 -3.47 -4.72 -8.22
CA PRO A 84 -4.50 -5.76 -8.15
C PRO A 84 -5.66 -5.44 -7.20
N PHE A 85 -5.46 -4.46 -6.32
CA PHE A 85 -6.40 -4.03 -5.30
C PHE A 85 -7.06 -2.68 -5.62
N THR A 86 -6.87 -2.14 -6.84
CA THR A 86 -7.46 -0.86 -7.27
C THR A 86 -8.45 -1.09 -8.41
N THR A 87 -9.62 -0.46 -8.31
CA THR A 87 -10.58 -0.39 -9.41
C THR A 87 -10.25 0.70 -10.43
N LEU A 88 -9.45 1.68 -10.00
CA LEU A 88 -8.92 2.78 -10.81
C LEU A 88 -7.42 2.61 -10.95
N ASN A 89 -6.89 2.92 -12.12
CA ASN A 89 -5.46 2.87 -12.38
C ASN A 89 -4.83 4.23 -12.07
N PRO A 90 -4.14 4.38 -10.93
CA PRO A 90 -3.50 5.64 -10.59
C PRO A 90 -2.34 5.94 -11.54
N ILE A 91 -2.10 7.21 -11.77
CA ILE A 91 -0.92 7.68 -12.50
C ILE A 91 0.18 7.93 -11.46
N VAL A 92 1.28 7.21 -11.55
CA VAL A 92 2.38 7.31 -10.59
C VAL A 92 3.59 7.95 -11.24
N GLY A 93 4.13 8.96 -10.60
CA GLY A 93 5.40 9.60 -10.92
C GLY A 93 6.41 9.40 -9.80
N THR A 94 7.69 9.42 -10.14
CA THR A 94 8.80 9.32 -9.19
C THR A 94 9.61 10.61 -9.23
N ILE A 95 9.79 11.21 -8.06
CA ILE A 95 10.65 12.35 -7.82
C ILE A 95 11.96 11.80 -7.27
N GLU A 96 13.06 12.08 -7.92
CA GLU A 96 14.38 11.66 -7.46
C GLU A 96 15.17 12.88 -6.98
N TYR A 97 15.80 12.74 -5.83
CA TYR A 97 16.63 13.77 -5.22
C TYR A 97 18.12 13.55 -5.52
N PRO A 98 18.97 14.58 -5.36
CA PRO A 98 20.41 14.47 -5.62
C PRO A 98 21.14 13.40 -4.79
N ASP A 99 20.59 13.02 -3.65
CA ASP A 99 21.09 11.95 -2.78
C ASP A 99 20.57 10.56 -3.17
N HIS A 100 19.93 10.46 -4.35
CA HIS A 100 19.30 9.26 -4.88
C HIS A 100 18.09 8.75 -4.07
N SER A 101 17.61 9.49 -3.08
CA SER A 101 16.33 9.19 -2.45
C SER A 101 15.19 9.43 -3.45
N GLN A 102 14.11 8.66 -3.31
CA GLN A 102 12.97 8.75 -4.21
C GLN A 102 11.68 8.91 -3.43
N ILE A 103 10.82 9.80 -3.92
CA ILE A 103 9.43 9.93 -3.46
C ILE A 103 8.52 9.52 -4.61
N LYS A 104 7.62 8.58 -4.34
CA LYS A 104 6.55 8.19 -5.26
C LYS A 104 5.33 9.05 -5.00
N MET A 105 4.84 9.70 -6.04
CA MET A 105 3.63 10.52 -6.00
C MET A 105 2.59 9.91 -6.93
N ALA A 106 1.37 9.78 -6.45
CA ALA A 106 0.26 9.21 -7.22
C ALA A 106 -0.86 10.22 -7.40
N ASP A 107 -1.31 10.36 -8.65
CA ASP A 107 -2.57 10.98 -9.02
C ASP A 107 -3.60 9.87 -9.21
N VAL A 108 -4.66 9.89 -8.42
CA VAL A 108 -5.75 8.91 -8.54
C VAL A 108 -6.92 9.59 -9.25
N PRO A 109 -7.14 9.25 -10.55
CA PRO A 109 -8.19 9.89 -11.35
C PRO A 109 -9.59 9.46 -10.89
N GLY A 110 -10.59 10.28 -11.20
CA GLY A 110 -12.01 9.90 -11.07
C GLY A 110 -12.64 10.08 -9.69
N ILE A 111 -12.09 10.94 -8.86
CA ILE A 111 -12.41 11.04 -7.43
C ILE A 111 -13.68 11.81 -7.13
N ILE A 112 -14.05 12.76 -7.97
CA ILE A 112 -14.96 13.84 -7.56
C ILE A 112 -16.16 13.99 -8.48
N GLU A 113 -16.35 13.14 -9.45
CA GLU A 113 -17.58 13.14 -10.24
C GLU A 113 -18.85 12.95 -9.37
N GLY A 114 -18.69 12.36 -8.18
CA GLY A 114 -19.77 12.12 -7.22
C GLY A 114 -19.86 13.11 -6.04
N ALA A 115 -18.76 13.76 -5.63
CA ALA A 115 -18.79 14.70 -4.51
C ALA A 115 -19.61 15.95 -4.81
N ALA A 116 -19.59 16.43 -6.05
CA ALA A 116 -20.42 17.56 -6.48
C ALA A 116 -21.92 17.21 -6.55
N THR A 117 -22.28 15.95 -6.61
CA THR A 117 -23.66 15.44 -6.68
C THR A 117 -24.16 14.84 -5.36
N GLY A 118 -23.36 14.92 -4.28
CA GLY A 118 -23.72 14.38 -2.96
C GLY A 118 -23.59 12.86 -2.83
N VAL A 119 -22.92 12.19 -3.78
CA VAL A 119 -22.70 10.73 -3.74
C VAL A 119 -21.42 10.37 -2.98
N GLY A 120 -20.61 11.37 -2.57
CA GLY A 120 -19.38 11.20 -1.80
C GLY A 120 -18.19 10.71 -2.62
N LEU A 121 -16.99 10.84 -2.04
CA LEU A 121 -15.79 10.17 -2.52
C LEU A 121 -16.01 8.67 -2.38
N GLY A 122 -15.99 7.92 -3.48
CA GLY A 122 -16.23 6.47 -3.40
C GLY A 122 -15.31 5.78 -2.40
N ILE A 123 -15.86 4.89 -1.57
CA ILE A 123 -15.14 4.12 -0.55
C ILE A 123 -13.86 3.44 -1.12
N ALA A 124 -13.91 3.03 -2.38
CA ALA A 124 -12.75 2.45 -3.05
C ALA A 124 -11.60 3.45 -3.18
N PHE A 125 -11.88 4.72 -3.43
CA PHE A 125 -10.88 5.77 -3.55
C PHE A 125 -10.22 6.09 -2.19
N LEU A 126 -11.01 6.25 -1.15
CA LEU A 126 -10.48 6.52 0.19
C LEU A 126 -9.54 5.43 0.68
N LYS A 127 -9.85 4.17 0.35
CA LYS A 127 -8.92 3.05 0.57
C LYS A 127 -7.60 3.17 -0.20
N HIS A 128 -7.58 3.89 -1.31
CA HIS A 128 -6.35 4.10 -2.09
C HIS A 128 -5.52 5.25 -1.51
N ILE A 129 -6.17 6.32 -1.10
CA ILE A 129 -5.52 7.47 -0.45
C ILE A 129 -4.96 7.09 0.92
N ALA A 130 -5.70 6.36 1.74
CA ALA A 130 -5.24 5.86 3.04
C ALA A 130 -3.95 4.99 2.95
N ARG A 131 -3.51 4.65 1.75
CA ARG A 131 -2.25 3.95 1.46
C ARG A 131 -1.10 4.87 1.05
N SER A 132 -1.30 6.17 1.13
CA SER A 132 -0.26 7.19 0.98
C SER A 132 0.12 7.73 2.35
N ARG A 133 1.38 8.08 2.53
CA ARG A 133 1.88 8.61 3.82
C ARG A 133 1.47 10.06 4.03
N VAL A 134 1.32 10.80 2.95
CA VAL A 134 0.99 12.23 2.96
C VAL A 134 -0.05 12.49 1.87
N LEU A 135 -1.03 13.34 2.17
CA LEU A 135 -2.00 13.86 1.21
C LEU A 135 -1.66 15.29 0.82
N LEU A 136 -1.58 15.54 -0.47
CA LEU A 136 -1.37 16.88 -1.03
C LEU A 136 -2.67 17.35 -1.69
N TYR A 137 -3.31 18.34 -1.08
CA TYR A 137 -4.49 19.00 -1.64
C TYR A 137 -4.08 19.94 -2.77
N VAL A 138 -4.66 19.75 -3.93
CA VAL A 138 -4.47 20.61 -5.10
C VAL A 138 -5.76 21.34 -5.38
N ILE A 139 -5.76 22.66 -5.11
CA ILE A 139 -6.93 23.53 -5.22
C ILE A 139 -6.74 24.50 -6.37
N ASP A 140 -7.73 24.58 -7.25
CA ASP A 140 -7.75 25.56 -8.33
C ASP A 140 -8.16 26.96 -7.79
N MET A 141 -7.15 27.80 -7.59
CA MET A 141 -7.37 29.17 -7.08
C MET A 141 -8.00 30.10 -8.12
N ALA A 142 -8.03 29.73 -9.39
CA ALA A 142 -8.63 30.53 -10.45
C ALA A 142 -10.16 30.34 -10.54
N GLY A 143 -10.69 29.29 -9.90
CA GLY A 143 -12.12 28.99 -9.95
C GLY A 143 -12.61 28.66 -11.35
N THR A 144 -11.82 27.96 -12.14
CA THR A 144 -12.04 27.74 -13.58
C THR A 144 -13.42 27.11 -13.88
N ASP A 145 -13.91 26.28 -12.97
CA ASP A 145 -15.19 25.57 -13.10
C ASP A 145 -16.31 26.28 -12.30
N ASN A 146 -16.23 27.61 -12.09
CA ASN A 146 -17.17 28.42 -11.28
C ASN A 146 -17.30 27.88 -9.82
N ARG A 147 -16.21 27.41 -9.25
CA ARG A 147 -16.16 26.89 -7.89
C ARG A 147 -15.32 27.79 -7.01
N GLU A 148 -15.73 27.90 -5.76
CA GLU A 148 -14.97 28.66 -4.76
C GLU A 148 -13.86 27.77 -4.17
N PRO A 149 -12.58 28.18 -4.20
CA PRO A 149 -11.45 27.39 -3.74
C PRO A 149 -11.60 26.91 -2.28
N TRP A 150 -12.16 27.75 -1.40
CA TRP A 150 -12.41 27.39 0.00
C TRP A 150 -13.46 26.32 0.18
N ASP A 151 -14.49 26.32 -0.65
CA ASP A 151 -15.53 25.30 -0.61
C ASP A 151 -14.99 23.98 -1.13
N ASP A 152 -14.16 24.00 -2.16
CA ASP A 152 -13.46 22.82 -2.65
C ASP A 152 -12.59 22.18 -1.56
N TYR A 153 -11.81 22.99 -0.84
CA TYR A 153 -11.02 22.51 0.28
C TYR A 153 -11.88 21.89 1.39
N ARG A 154 -12.96 22.59 1.78
CA ARG A 154 -13.87 22.11 2.84
C ARG A 154 -14.54 20.79 2.48
N ILE A 155 -14.98 20.65 1.22
CA ILE A 155 -15.59 19.41 0.74
C ILE A 155 -14.58 18.28 0.80
N LEU A 156 -13.38 18.48 0.24
CA LEU A 156 -12.33 17.46 0.23
C LEU A 156 -11.92 17.04 1.64
N ARG A 157 -11.71 18.01 2.53
CA ARG A 157 -11.35 17.76 3.92
C ARG A 157 -12.45 17.02 4.67
N GLY A 158 -13.70 17.46 4.52
CA GLY A 158 -14.85 16.83 5.17
C GLY A 158 -15.06 15.38 4.75
N GLU A 159 -14.81 15.03 3.49
CA GLU A 159 -14.89 13.67 2.99
C GLU A 159 -13.79 12.79 3.60
N ILE A 160 -12.55 13.30 3.72
CA ILE A 160 -11.45 12.58 4.35
C ILE A 160 -11.75 12.37 5.84
N ASP A 161 -12.12 13.43 6.57
CA ASP A 161 -12.41 13.38 8.01
C ASP A 161 -13.54 12.40 8.37
N GLN A 162 -14.51 12.19 7.48
CA GLN A 162 -15.57 11.22 7.69
C GLN A 162 -15.11 9.77 7.59
N HIS A 163 -14.05 9.50 6.84
CA HIS A 163 -13.60 8.14 6.57
C HIS A 163 -12.36 7.74 7.34
N ASP A 164 -11.47 8.66 7.57
CA ASP A 164 -10.24 8.45 8.33
C ASP A 164 -9.78 9.76 8.99
N PRO A 165 -10.22 10.01 10.23
CA PRO A 165 -9.87 11.24 10.96
C PRO A 165 -8.39 11.36 11.31
N GLU A 166 -7.60 10.28 11.16
CA GLU A 166 -6.17 10.25 11.46
C GLU A 166 -5.29 10.60 10.26
N LEU A 167 -5.87 10.69 9.05
CA LEU A 167 -5.25 11.16 7.83
C LEU A 167 -5.31 12.70 7.74
#